data_ba237e934fd3c45ad166aeaa91e7ffe9
#
_entry.id   ba237e934fd3c45ad166aeaa91e7ffe9
#
_cell.length_a   1.000
_cell.length_b   1.000
_cell.length_c   1.000
_cell.angle_alpha   90.00
_cell.angle_beta   90.00
_cell.angle_gamma   90.00
#
_symmetry.space_group_name_H-M   'P 1'
#
loop_
_entity.id
_entity.type
_entity.pdbx_description
1 polymer ?
#
loop_
_entity_poly.entity_id
_entity_poly.type
_entity_poly.pdbx_seq_one_letter_code
_entity_poly.pdbx_strand_id
1 'polypeptide(L)'
;KTPLARTTLYTYNDQFRVSLEIKPDEGYTRYEYDDQGRTVLSAAPWAGGGEKGTRTTYADLRFNDFRPATETEVVIAEDGEETQLLKRTYTYEDSPQASRTTVTETALGSDQVHASISETYGEGAEYPYARGRRKMSQGVNGVQTVYSYEATAEYGAVHKVTETVQANGSIVPGQSTRNVQYIAENGTTTRKEQYVHTGEGWSLIASEDYEYDAERSLIKTTRGNGRISTTEWMCCGPLRETDEDGITTGYGYNSAKQLVETIRSATETHPKRLLPTAMMRREGRLPHAAT
;
A
#
# COMPACT_ATOMS: atom_id res chain seq x y z
N LYS A 1 2.91 -27.82 25.19
CA LYS A 1 4.06 -27.68 24.30
C LYS A 1 4.67 -26.30 24.56
N THR A 2 5.89 -26.27 25.09
CA THR A 2 6.67 -25.05 25.23
C THR A 2 6.95 -24.50 23.81
N PRO A 3 6.75 -23.21 23.52
CA PRO A 3 7.14 -22.66 22.24
C PRO A 3 8.65 -22.86 22.07
N LEU A 4 9.07 -23.47 20.97
CA LEU A 4 10.48 -23.54 20.60
C LEU A 4 10.99 -22.10 20.49
N ALA A 5 12.02 -21.76 21.27
CA ALA A 5 12.66 -20.46 21.16
C ALA A 5 13.24 -20.32 19.74
N ARG A 6 12.84 -19.27 19.04
CA ARG A 6 13.39 -18.91 17.73
C ARG A 6 14.50 -17.89 17.97
N THR A 7 15.72 -18.21 17.61
CA THR A 7 16.88 -17.36 17.85
C THR A 7 17.42 -16.86 16.51
N THR A 8 17.61 -15.55 16.39
CA THR A 8 18.36 -14.91 15.28
C THR A 8 19.75 -14.54 15.81
N LEU A 9 20.79 -14.87 15.07
CA LEU A 9 22.18 -14.54 15.41
C LEU A 9 22.68 -13.43 14.48
N TYR A 10 23.46 -12.50 15.05
CA TYR A 10 24.07 -11.38 14.32
C TYR A 10 25.57 -11.39 14.49
N THR A 11 26.31 -11.23 13.39
CA THR A 11 27.72 -10.87 13.40
C THR A 11 27.89 -9.43 12.95
N TYR A 12 28.92 -8.77 13.44
CA TYR A 12 29.17 -7.37 13.15
C TYR A 12 30.56 -7.22 12.52
N ASN A 13 30.70 -6.25 11.61
CA ASN A 13 31.99 -5.85 11.07
C ASN A 13 32.74 -4.90 12.03
N ASP A 14 33.92 -4.47 11.63
CA ASP A 14 34.80 -3.57 12.43
C ASP A 14 34.18 -2.16 12.65
N GLN A 15 33.14 -1.81 11.88
CA GLN A 15 32.36 -0.57 12.02
C GLN A 15 31.09 -0.76 12.90
N PHE A 16 30.97 -1.90 13.59
CA PHE A 16 29.81 -2.26 14.43
C PHE A 16 28.49 -2.34 13.66
N ARG A 17 28.52 -2.69 12.36
CA ARG A 17 27.34 -2.92 11.53
C ARG A 17 27.13 -4.41 11.35
N VAL A 18 25.85 -4.83 11.26
CA VAL A 18 25.52 -6.23 11.03
C VAL A 18 26.08 -6.69 9.69
N SER A 19 27.07 -7.60 9.70
CA SER A 19 27.64 -8.19 8.49
C SER A 19 26.96 -9.49 8.08
N LEU A 20 26.38 -10.21 9.05
CA LEU A 20 25.65 -11.43 8.82
C LEU A 20 24.49 -11.55 9.82
N GLU A 21 23.32 -11.88 9.32
CA GLU A 21 22.13 -12.26 10.08
C GLU A 21 21.80 -13.71 9.77
N ILE A 22 21.75 -14.58 10.79
CA ILE A 22 21.33 -16.00 10.65
C ILE A 22 19.97 -16.15 11.31
N LYS A 23 18.98 -16.57 10.53
CA LYS A 23 17.58 -16.75 10.95
C LYS A 23 17.36 -18.10 11.60
N PRO A 24 16.24 -18.30 12.34
CA PRO A 24 15.94 -19.56 13.03
C PRO A 24 15.75 -20.78 12.11
N ASP A 25 15.56 -20.57 10.83
CA ASP A 25 15.43 -21.61 9.79
C ASP A 25 16.76 -21.91 9.07
N GLU A 26 17.90 -21.44 9.67
CA GLU A 26 19.24 -21.56 9.13
C GLU A 26 19.49 -20.74 7.85
N GLY A 27 18.49 -20.00 7.37
CA GLY A 27 18.67 -18.99 6.31
C GLY A 27 19.53 -17.82 6.83
N TYR A 28 20.36 -17.26 5.97
CA TYR A 28 21.15 -16.10 6.36
C TYR A 28 20.95 -14.94 5.38
N THR A 29 21.33 -13.72 5.85
CA THR A 29 21.50 -12.56 5.00
C THR A 29 22.85 -11.93 5.31
N ARG A 30 23.68 -11.73 4.28
CA ARG A 30 24.99 -11.10 4.36
C ARG A 30 24.90 -9.65 3.85
N TYR A 31 25.65 -8.75 4.52
CA TYR A 31 25.68 -7.34 4.20
C TYR A 31 27.13 -6.86 4.02
N GLU A 32 27.32 -5.99 3.00
CA GLU A 32 28.54 -5.21 2.82
C GLU A 32 28.20 -3.71 2.87
N TYR A 33 29.15 -2.89 3.31
CA TYR A 33 28.95 -1.45 3.49
C TYR A 33 30.11 -0.67 2.85
N ASP A 34 29.78 0.53 2.37
CA ASP A 34 30.80 1.48 1.95
C ASP A 34 31.43 2.22 3.16
N ASP A 35 32.39 3.10 2.89
CA ASP A 35 33.10 3.87 3.91
C ASP A 35 32.18 4.84 4.68
N GLN A 36 31.03 5.21 4.10
CA GLN A 36 30.00 6.01 4.76
C GLN A 36 29.00 5.16 5.54
N GLY A 37 29.14 3.84 5.44
CA GLY A 37 28.31 2.86 6.11
C GLY A 37 26.94 2.66 5.49
N ARG A 38 26.78 2.96 4.21
CA ARG A 38 25.59 2.62 3.42
C ARG A 38 25.73 1.19 2.91
N THR A 39 24.64 0.44 2.88
CA THR A 39 24.64 -0.95 2.42
C THR A 39 24.91 -1.00 0.92
N VAL A 40 26.02 -1.62 0.50
CA VAL A 40 26.38 -1.81 -0.92
C VAL A 40 26.09 -3.22 -1.44
N LEU A 41 25.91 -4.19 -0.55
CA LEU A 41 25.43 -5.51 -0.88
C LEU A 41 24.51 -6.02 0.22
N SER A 42 23.39 -6.65 -0.19
CA SER A 42 22.57 -7.52 0.64
C SER A 42 22.34 -8.81 -0.15
N ALA A 43 22.78 -9.96 0.38
CA ALA A 43 22.70 -11.25 -0.30
C ALA A 43 22.26 -12.36 0.65
N ALA A 44 21.54 -13.34 0.13
CA ALA A 44 21.04 -14.50 0.86
C ALA A 44 21.22 -15.77 0.00
N PRO A 45 21.25 -16.99 0.62
CA PRO A 45 21.35 -18.23 -0.11
C PRO A 45 20.27 -18.37 -1.19
N TRP A 46 20.65 -18.90 -2.34
CA TRP A 46 19.76 -19.12 -3.46
C TRP A 46 19.65 -20.60 -3.81
N ALA A 47 18.44 -21.04 -4.18
CA ALA A 47 18.17 -22.47 -4.48
C ALA A 47 18.97 -23.00 -5.69
N GLY A 48 19.52 -22.13 -6.54
CA GLY A 48 20.40 -22.49 -7.65
C GLY A 48 21.87 -22.69 -7.30
N GLY A 49 22.24 -22.60 -6.01
CA GLY A 49 23.62 -22.60 -5.52
C GLY A 49 24.19 -21.18 -5.39
N GLY A 50 25.10 -20.98 -4.42
CA GLY A 50 25.63 -19.65 -4.10
C GLY A 50 24.62 -18.71 -3.42
N GLU A 51 24.68 -17.41 -3.73
CA GLU A 51 23.84 -16.36 -3.16
C GLU A 51 23.10 -15.60 -4.24
N LYS A 52 21.91 -15.08 -3.91
CA LYS A 52 21.22 -14.05 -4.70
C LYS A 52 21.15 -12.77 -3.84
N GLY A 53 21.48 -11.64 -4.44
CA GLY A 53 21.52 -10.38 -3.72
C GLY A 53 21.25 -9.17 -4.59
N THR A 54 21.33 -8.01 -3.92
CA THR A 54 21.24 -6.69 -4.55
C THR A 54 22.51 -5.92 -4.24
N ARG A 55 23.21 -5.48 -5.29
CA ARG A 55 24.29 -4.51 -5.18
C ARG A 55 23.74 -3.12 -5.40
N THR A 56 24.07 -2.21 -4.50
CA THR A 56 23.63 -0.81 -4.55
C THR A 56 24.84 0.11 -4.67
N THR A 57 24.78 1.07 -5.60
CA THR A 57 25.71 2.21 -5.65
C THR A 57 24.94 3.49 -5.35
N TYR A 58 25.64 4.51 -4.86
CA TYR A 58 25.04 5.78 -4.48
C TYR A 58 25.62 6.93 -5.32
N ALA A 59 24.75 7.82 -5.82
CA ALA A 59 25.14 8.88 -6.75
C ALA A 59 25.90 10.02 -6.07
N ASP A 60 25.59 10.29 -4.83
CA ASP A 60 26.15 11.43 -4.09
C ASP A 60 27.07 10.95 -2.96
N LEU A 61 28.23 11.57 -2.90
CA LEU A 61 29.20 11.36 -1.83
C LEU A 61 28.91 12.24 -0.61
N ARG A 62 27.82 13.04 -0.62
CA ARG A 62 27.43 13.85 0.53
C ARG A 62 27.05 12.96 1.69
N PHE A 63 27.52 13.34 2.86
CA PHE A 63 27.18 12.67 4.10
C PHE A 63 25.65 12.67 4.31
N ASN A 64 25.08 11.51 4.59
CA ASN A 64 23.64 11.25 4.77
C ASN A 64 22.78 11.23 3.49
N ASP A 65 23.32 11.17 2.27
CA ASP A 65 22.52 10.84 1.10
C ASP A 65 22.47 9.32 0.91
N PHE A 66 21.32 8.72 1.18
CA PHE A 66 21.06 7.28 1.05
C PHE A 66 20.32 6.92 -0.24
N ARG A 67 20.15 7.88 -1.17
CA ARG A 67 19.46 7.62 -2.44
C ARG A 67 20.36 6.79 -3.36
N PRO A 68 19.91 5.61 -3.85
CA PRO A 68 20.71 4.79 -4.73
C PRO A 68 20.93 5.46 -6.10
N ALA A 69 22.10 5.27 -6.69
CA ALA A 69 22.32 5.56 -8.11
C ALA A 69 21.98 4.35 -8.98
N THR A 70 22.41 3.17 -8.51
CA THR A 70 22.02 1.92 -9.16
C THR A 70 21.71 0.87 -8.13
N GLU A 71 20.77 -0.02 -8.47
CA GLU A 71 20.58 -1.31 -7.82
C GLU A 71 20.70 -2.41 -8.87
N THR A 72 21.53 -3.41 -8.60
CA THR A 72 21.76 -4.52 -9.51
C THR A 72 21.43 -5.82 -8.78
N GLU A 73 20.43 -6.55 -9.26
CA GLU A 73 20.18 -7.92 -8.80
C GLU A 73 21.28 -8.83 -9.36
N VAL A 74 21.95 -9.55 -8.48
CA VAL A 74 23.07 -10.42 -8.82
C VAL A 74 22.87 -11.83 -8.28
N VAL A 75 23.40 -12.81 -9.01
CA VAL A 75 23.70 -14.13 -8.48
C VAL A 75 25.20 -14.21 -8.27
N ILE A 76 25.62 -14.61 -7.09
CA ILE A 76 27.02 -14.76 -6.69
C ILE A 76 27.27 -16.25 -6.55
N ALA A 77 28.09 -16.81 -7.45
CA ALA A 77 28.45 -18.21 -7.43
C ALA A 77 29.34 -18.55 -6.20
N GLU A 78 29.56 -19.82 -5.92
CA GLU A 78 30.37 -20.26 -4.79
C GLU A 78 31.86 -19.85 -4.91
N ASP A 79 32.35 -19.64 -6.14
CA ASP A 79 33.68 -19.13 -6.45
C ASP A 79 33.79 -17.60 -6.37
N GLY A 80 32.66 -16.91 -6.09
CA GLY A 80 32.56 -15.45 -5.99
C GLY A 80 32.31 -14.74 -7.32
N GLU A 81 32.13 -15.47 -8.46
CA GLU A 81 31.75 -14.85 -9.72
C GLU A 81 30.34 -14.28 -9.65
N GLU A 82 30.14 -13.04 -10.14
CA GLU A 82 28.86 -12.35 -10.13
C GLU A 82 28.21 -12.32 -11.51
N THR A 83 26.97 -12.77 -11.59
CA THR A 83 26.12 -12.63 -12.76
C THR A 83 25.02 -11.63 -12.49
N GLN A 84 24.93 -10.55 -13.26
CA GLN A 84 23.86 -9.56 -13.16
C GLN A 84 22.59 -10.09 -13.81
N LEU A 85 21.47 -9.98 -13.11
CA LEU A 85 20.14 -10.38 -13.60
C LEU A 85 19.31 -9.18 -14.08
N LEU A 86 19.29 -8.12 -13.29
CA LEU A 86 18.50 -6.91 -13.52
C LEU A 86 19.29 -5.72 -12.98
N LYS A 87 19.32 -4.64 -13.75
CA LYS A 87 19.91 -3.37 -13.31
C LYS A 87 18.85 -2.28 -13.32
N ARG A 88 18.69 -1.60 -12.18
CA ARG A 88 17.92 -0.36 -12.02
C ARG A 88 18.89 0.80 -11.92
N THR A 89 18.64 1.85 -12.69
CA THR A 89 19.38 3.12 -12.60
C THR A 89 18.41 4.21 -12.18
N TYR A 90 18.81 4.99 -11.19
CA TYR A 90 18.00 6.06 -10.60
C TYR A 90 18.57 7.42 -10.99
N THR A 91 17.69 8.32 -11.41
CA THR A 91 18.02 9.73 -11.59
C THR A 91 17.06 10.58 -10.76
N TYR A 92 17.59 11.65 -10.15
CA TYR A 92 16.86 12.54 -9.25
C TYR A 92 16.95 13.97 -9.75
N GLU A 93 15.80 14.62 -9.83
CA GLU A 93 15.67 16.02 -10.20
C GLU A 93 14.87 16.72 -9.10
N ASP A 94 15.57 17.51 -8.28
CA ASP A 94 14.96 18.21 -7.17
C ASP A 94 14.84 19.71 -7.49
N SER A 95 13.64 20.23 -7.31
CA SER A 95 13.34 21.67 -7.39
C SER A 95 12.45 22.09 -6.23
N PRO A 96 12.32 23.40 -5.94
CA PRO A 96 11.36 23.86 -4.93
C PRO A 96 9.93 23.41 -5.20
N GLN A 97 9.55 23.24 -6.46
CA GLN A 97 8.18 22.91 -6.89
C GLN A 97 7.91 21.42 -6.91
N ALA A 98 8.93 20.59 -7.16
CA ALA A 98 8.77 19.15 -7.27
C ALA A 98 10.10 18.40 -7.12
N SER A 99 10.03 17.19 -6.56
CA SER A 99 11.07 16.19 -6.62
C SER A 99 10.65 15.07 -7.57
N ARG A 100 11.53 14.74 -8.51
CA ARG A 100 11.30 13.70 -9.52
C ARG A 100 12.34 12.60 -9.41
N THR A 101 11.88 11.37 -9.41
CA THR A 101 12.72 10.17 -9.50
C THR A 101 12.35 9.43 -10.77
N THR A 102 13.33 9.17 -11.62
CA THR A 102 13.19 8.28 -12.78
C THR A 102 14.00 7.01 -12.52
N VAL A 103 13.36 5.86 -12.68
CA VAL A 103 13.97 4.53 -12.57
C VAL A 103 13.95 3.88 -13.93
N THR A 104 15.12 3.50 -14.44
CA THR A 104 15.23 2.69 -15.66
C THR A 104 15.67 1.28 -15.30
N GLU A 105 15.01 0.29 -15.87
CA GLU A 105 15.30 -1.12 -15.65
C GLU A 105 15.80 -1.77 -16.94
N THR A 106 16.87 -2.56 -16.84
CA THR A 106 17.42 -3.36 -17.94
C THR A 106 17.70 -4.77 -17.42
N ALA A 107 17.06 -5.78 -18.02
CA ALA A 107 17.29 -7.17 -17.67
C ALA A 107 18.52 -7.74 -18.38
N LEU A 108 19.14 -8.78 -17.82
CA LEU A 108 20.24 -9.51 -18.43
C LEU A 108 19.89 -9.99 -19.85
N GLY A 109 20.77 -9.70 -20.81
CA GLY A 109 20.60 -10.13 -22.22
C GLY A 109 19.50 -9.41 -22.97
N SER A 110 18.96 -8.32 -22.42
CA SER A 110 17.95 -7.47 -23.07
C SER A 110 18.50 -6.09 -23.35
N ASP A 111 18.27 -5.60 -24.58
CA ASP A 111 18.51 -4.19 -24.94
C ASP A 111 17.28 -3.31 -24.62
N GLN A 112 16.20 -3.90 -24.13
CA GLN A 112 14.99 -3.16 -23.77
C GLN A 112 15.16 -2.48 -22.42
N VAL A 113 14.91 -1.18 -22.40
CA VAL A 113 14.91 -0.35 -21.21
C VAL A 113 13.47 0.01 -20.86
N HIS A 114 13.07 -0.31 -19.67
CA HIS A 114 11.78 0.09 -19.11
C HIS A 114 11.99 1.24 -18.14
N ALA A 115 11.22 2.31 -18.31
CA ALA A 115 11.31 3.48 -17.42
C ALA A 115 10.02 3.66 -16.63
N SER A 116 10.17 3.96 -15.33
CA SER A 116 9.11 4.45 -14.48
C SER A 116 9.49 5.80 -13.87
N ILE A 117 8.48 6.66 -13.64
CA ILE A 117 8.68 8.02 -13.12
C ILE A 117 7.77 8.22 -11.91
N SER A 118 8.30 8.86 -10.88
CA SER A 118 7.53 9.33 -9.72
C SER A 118 7.89 10.78 -9.43
N GLU A 119 6.87 11.63 -9.30
CA GLU A 119 7.03 13.01 -8.87
C GLU A 119 6.22 13.28 -7.61
N THR A 120 6.78 14.06 -6.69
CA THR A 120 6.10 14.63 -5.53
C THR A 120 6.16 16.15 -5.57
N TYR A 121 5.13 16.82 -5.03
CA TYR A 121 5.16 18.26 -4.86
C TYR A 121 6.22 18.66 -3.84
N GLY A 122 7.05 19.66 -4.20
CA GLY A 122 8.06 20.25 -3.32
C GLY A 122 7.47 21.26 -2.32
N GLU A 123 8.33 21.80 -1.47
CA GLU A 123 7.97 22.80 -0.46
C GLU A 123 7.46 24.11 -1.08
N GLY A 124 7.87 24.43 -2.32
CA GLY A 124 7.39 25.58 -3.10
C GLY A 124 6.07 25.36 -3.82
N ALA A 125 5.36 24.26 -3.57
CA ALA A 125 4.04 24.05 -4.17
C ALA A 125 3.08 25.20 -3.79
N GLU A 126 2.37 25.71 -4.80
CA GLU A 126 1.44 26.84 -4.65
C GLU A 126 0.35 26.53 -3.61
N TYR A 127 -0.20 25.31 -3.64
CA TYR A 127 -1.17 24.87 -2.65
C TYR A 127 -0.47 24.09 -1.52
N PRO A 128 -0.43 24.62 -0.28
CA PRO A 128 0.33 24.00 0.82
C PRO A 128 -0.06 22.57 1.14
N TYR A 129 -1.32 22.20 0.98
CA TYR A 129 -1.81 20.82 1.18
C TYR A 129 -1.17 19.80 0.21
N ALA A 130 -0.67 20.26 -0.96
CA ALA A 130 -0.02 19.40 -1.94
C ALA A 130 1.42 19.01 -1.56
N ARG A 131 2.09 19.77 -0.67
CA ARG A 131 3.51 19.59 -0.33
C ARG A 131 3.79 18.18 0.17
N GLY A 132 4.83 17.56 -0.35
CA GLY A 132 5.22 16.18 -0.06
C GLY A 132 4.27 15.12 -0.60
N ARG A 133 3.16 15.51 -1.25
CA ARG A 133 2.19 14.57 -1.83
C ARG A 133 2.54 14.24 -3.26
N ARG A 134 2.05 13.10 -3.73
CA ARG A 134 2.27 12.64 -5.10
C ARG A 134 1.72 13.65 -6.11
N LYS A 135 2.55 14.00 -7.10
CA LYS A 135 2.19 14.87 -8.22
C LYS A 135 1.92 14.05 -9.49
N MET A 136 2.77 13.05 -9.74
CA MET A 136 2.64 12.19 -10.90
C MET A 136 3.33 10.84 -10.66
N SER A 137 2.82 9.79 -11.28
CA SER A 137 3.51 8.53 -11.44
C SER A 137 3.30 8.01 -12.86
N GLN A 138 4.34 7.39 -13.43
CA GLN A 138 4.28 6.71 -14.72
C GLN A 138 4.86 5.32 -14.56
N GLY A 139 4.11 4.32 -14.97
CA GLY A 139 4.58 2.94 -15.04
C GLY A 139 5.35 2.65 -16.31
N VAL A 140 6.02 1.50 -16.36
CA VAL A 140 6.79 1.02 -17.53
C VAL A 140 5.96 0.87 -18.81
N ASN A 141 4.65 0.73 -18.69
CA ASN A 141 3.70 0.66 -19.80
C ASN A 141 3.28 2.04 -20.34
N GLY A 142 3.90 3.12 -19.85
CA GLY A 142 3.60 4.49 -20.26
C GLY A 142 2.31 5.08 -19.65
N VAL A 143 1.55 4.30 -18.87
CA VAL A 143 0.37 4.83 -18.18
C VAL A 143 0.81 5.81 -17.11
N GLN A 144 0.27 7.02 -17.18
CA GLN A 144 0.50 8.08 -16.20
C GLN A 144 -0.73 8.26 -15.31
N THR A 145 -0.46 8.50 -14.04
CA THR A 145 -1.44 9.00 -13.07
C THR A 145 -0.98 10.37 -12.57
N VAL A 146 -1.77 11.39 -12.83
CA VAL A 146 -1.49 12.78 -12.43
C VAL A 146 -2.41 13.17 -11.29
N TYR A 147 -1.87 13.80 -10.26
CA TYR A 147 -2.60 14.25 -9.08
C TYR A 147 -2.60 15.78 -9.03
N SER A 148 -3.76 16.37 -8.77
CA SER A 148 -3.89 17.79 -8.44
C SER A 148 -4.61 17.97 -7.12
N TYR A 149 -4.30 19.05 -6.44
CA TYR A 149 -4.82 19.40 -5.11
C TYR A 149 -5.26 20.85 -5.15
N GLU A 150 -6.47 21.11 -4.73
CA GLU A 150 -7.04 22.47 -4.71
C GLU A 150 -7.91 22.70 -3.48
N ALA A 151 -8.07 23.95 -3.08
CA ALA A 151 -9.04 24.32 -2.06
C ALA A 151 -10.45 24.22 -2.64
N THR A 152 -11.40 23.86 -1.80
CA THR A 152 -12.82 23.81 -2.18
C THR A 152 -13.70 24.13 -0.98
N ALA A 153 -14.95 24.51 -1.24
CA ALA A 153 -16.01 24.61 -0.23
C ALA A 153 -17.20 23.71 -0.58
N GLU A 154 -17.03 22.85 -1.60
CA GLU A 154 -18.08 21.93 -2.04
C GLU A 154 -18.20 20.75 -1.08
N TYR A 155 -19.41 20.25 -0.90
CA TYR A 155 -19.71 19.03 -0.11
C TYR A 155 -19.13 19.02 1.32
N GLY A 156 -19.00 20.21 1.96
CA GLY A 156 -18.42 20.33 3.29
C GLY A 156 -16.91 20.02 3.36
N ALA A 157 -16.24 19.99 2.22
CA ALA A 157 -14.80 19.76 2.13
C ALA A 157 -14.02 21.08 2.11
N VAL A 158 -12.74 21.00 2.49
CA VAL A 158 -11.76 22.09 2.38
C VAL A 158 -10.67 21.78 1.36
N HIS A 159 -10.49 20.50 1.01
CA HIS A 159 -9.54 20.03 0.02
C HIS A 159 -10.24 19.18 -1.04
N LYS A 160 -9.88 19.39 -2.30
CA LYS A 160 -10.27 18.54 -3.43
C LYS A 160 -9.02 17.95 -4.04
N VAL A 161 -9.01 16.63 -4.15
CA VAL A 161 -7.92 15.85 -4.74
C VAL A 161 -8.44 15.20 -6.01
N THR A 162 -7.78 15.47 -7.12
CA THR A 162 -8.10 14.86 -8.41
C THR A 162 -6.97 13.98 -8.87
N GLU A 163 -7.28 12.71 -9.12
CA GLU A 163 -6.41 11.73 -9.75
C GLU A 163 -6.88 11.48 -11.18
N THR A 164 -6.01 11.67 -12.16
CA THR A 164 -6.33 11.46 -13.59
C THR A 164 -5.38 10.45 -14.18
N VAL A 165 -5.93 9.34 -14.71
CA VAL A 165 -5.18 8.31 -15.44
C VAL A 165 -5.15 8.66 -16.92
N GLN A 166 -3.96 8.64 -17.50
CA GLN A 166 -3.66 9.04 -18.87
C GLN A 166 -2.84 7.94 -19.58
N ALA A 167 -3.07 7.76 -20.87
CA ALA A 167 -2.24 6.88 -21.70
C ALA A 167 -1.10 7.68 -22.33
N ASN A 168 0.16 7.31 -22.09
CA ASN A 168 1.36 8.00 -22.59
C ASN A 168 1.31 9.53 -22.39
N GLY A 169 0.85 9.99 -21.24
CA GLY A 169 0.76 11.42 -20.91
C GLY A 169 -0.37 12.17 -21.63
N SER A 170 -1.27 11.48 -22.29
CA SER A 170 -2.40 12.06 -23.01
C SER A 170 -3.74 11.53 -22.51
N ILE A 171 -4.76 12.38 -22.54
CA ILE A 171 -6.13 11.98 -22.27
C ILE A 171 -6.68 11.29 -23.51
N VAL A 172 -7.07 10.00 -23.36
CA VAL A 172 -7.57 9.17 -24.46
C VAL A 172 -9.03 8.78 -24.15
N PRO A 173 -9.97 9.05 -25.07
CA PRO A 173 -11.37 8.66 -24.93
C PRO A 173 -11.53 7.17 -24.63
N GLY A 174 -12.39 6.82 -23.67
CA GLY A 174 -12.66 5.44 -23.25
C GLY A 174 -11.55 4.76 -22.47
N GLN A 175 -10.35 5.34 -22.38
CA GLN A 175 -9.21 4.79 -21.65
C GLN A 175 -8.80 5.65 -20.44
N SER A 176 -9.00 6.96 -20.53
CA SER A 176 -8.67 7.86 -19.43
C SER A 176 -9.81 7.93 -18.42
N THR A 177 -9.44 7.82 -17.15
CA THR A 177 -10.36 7.92 -16.01
C THR A 177 -9.92 9.04 -15.07
N ARG A 178 -10.87 9.55 -14.29
CA ARG A 178 -10.61 10.55 -13.26
C ARG A 178 -11.35 10.17 -11.99
N ASN A 179 -10.64 10.16 -10.89
CA ASN A 179 -11.21 10.03 -9.55
C ASN A 179 -11.06 11.36 -8.82
N VAL A 180 -12.12 11.84 -8.21
CA VAL A 180 -12.11 13.06 -7.41
C VAL A 180 -12.51 12.71 -5.98
N GLN A 181 -11.77 13.23 -5.00
CA GLN A 181 -12.07 13.09 -3.58
C GLN A 181 -12.20 14.46 -2.95
N TYR A 182 -13.26 14.63 -2.18
CA TYR A 182 -13.53 15.82 -1.38
C TYR A 182 -13.24 15.47 0.09
N ILE A 183 -12.35 16.26 0.71
CA ILE A 183 -11.80 15.95 2.04
C ILE A 183 -12.11 17.10 2.97
N ALA A 184 -12.76 16.83 4.10
CA ALA A 184 -13.06 17.78 5.15
C ALA A 184 -11.79 18.21 5.91
N GLU A 185 -11.88 19.27 6.70
CA GLU A 185 -10.79 19.80 7.53
C GLU A 185 -10.23 18.74 8.51
N ASN A 186 -11.08 17.86 9.01
CA ASN A 186 -10.68 16.77 9.91
C ASN A 186 -10.03 15.58 9.20
N GLY A 187 -9.85 15.62 7.87
CA GLY A 187 -9.23 14.59 7.04
C GLY A 187 -10.17 13.49 6.54
N THR A 188 -11.46 13.51 6.89
CA THR A 188 -12.42 12.52 6.36
C THR A 188 -12.81 12.86 4.93
N THR A 189 -13.05 11.83 4.12
CA THR A 189 -13.56 12.00 2.76
C THR A 189 -15.07 12.17 2.81
N THR A 190 -15.60 13.30 2.35
CA THR A 190 -17.05 13.58 2.35
C THR A 190 -17.73 13.11 1.07
N ARG A 191 -16.99 13.09 -0.05
CA ARG A 191 -17.50 12.63 -1.34
C ARG A 191 -16.40 12.06 -2.21
N LYS A 192 -16.75 11.05 -3.03
CA LYS A 192 -15.93 10.55 -4.15
C LYS A 192 -16.73 10.60 -5.45
N GLU A 193 -16.02 10.85 -6.53
CA GLU A 193 -16.59 10.85 -7.87
C GLU A 193 -15.65 10.13 -8.83
N GLN A 194 -16.22 9.38 -9.77
CA GLN A 194 -15.50 8.69 -10.83
C GLN A 194 -16.01 9.14 -12.19
N TYR A 195 -15.08 9.42 -13.09
CA TYR A 195 -15.36 9.88 -14.44
C TYR A 195 -14.60 9.03 -15.46
N VAL A 196 -15.17 8.94 -16.65
CA VAL A 196 -14.51 8.46 -17.86
C VAL A 196 -14.49 9.57 -18.91
N HIS A 197 -13.42 9.68 -19.68
CA HIS A 197 -13.35 10.63 -20.79
C HIS A 197 -14.03 10.05 -22.03
N THR A 198 -15.02 10.76 -22.59
CA THR A 198 -15.84 10.29 -23.72
C THR A 198 -15.40 10.80 -25.10
N GLY A 199 -14.43 11.73 -25.15
CA GLY A 199 -14.03 12.46 -26.35
C GLY A 199 -14.60 13.87 -26.37
N GLU A 200 -15.80 14.08 -25.86
CA GLU A 200 -16.42 15.41 -25.70
C GLU A 200 -16.09 16.03 -24.32
N GLY A 201 -15.65 15.21 -23.36
CA GLY A 201 -15.29 15.63 -22.01
C GLY A 201 -15.38 14.52 -20.99
N TRP A 202 -15.35 14.90 -19.71
CA TRP A 202 -15.45 13.98 -18.59
C TRP A 202 -16.91 13.70 -18.24
N SER A 203 -17.32 12.44 -18.34
CA SER A 203 -18.66 11.97 -17.95
C SER A 203 -18.60 11.31 -16.58
N LEU A 204 -19.44 11.76 -15.64
CA LEU A 204 -19.57 11.16 -14.32
C LEU A 204 -20.22 9.77 -14.47
N ILE A 205 -19.55 8.73 -13.95
CA ILE A 205 -20.04 7.35 -13.99
C ILE A 205 -20.46 6.83 -12.61
N ALA A 206 -19.85 7.36 -11.54
CA ALA A 206 -20.24 7.00 -10.17
C ALA A 206 -19.94 8.15 -9.21
N SER A 207 -20.74 8.25 -8.15
CA SER A 207 -20.47 9.12 -7.01
C SER A 207 -20.93 8.45 -5.72
N GLU A 208 -20.24 8.78 -4.62
CA GLU A 208 -20.56 8.34 -3.27
C GLU A 208 -20.38 9.50 -2.30
N ASP A 209 -21.39 9.77 -1.47
CA ASP A 209 -21.37 10.72 -0.38
C ASP A 209 -21.23 9.96 0.94
N TYR A 210 -20.41 10.45 1.87
CA TYR A 210 -20.09 9.82 3.13
C TYR A 210 -20.47 10.71 4.30
N GLU A 211 -21.15 10.13 5.30
CA GLU A 211 -21.47 10.78 6.56
C GLU A 211 -20.77 10.04 7.72
N TYR A 212 -20.26 10.81 8.67
CA TYR A 212 -19.50 10.29 9.82
C TYR A 212 -20.11 10.77 11.12
N ASP A 213 -19.93 9.97 12.18
CA ASP A 213 -20.23 10.40 13.55
C ASP A 213 -19.16 11.33 14.13
N ALA A 214 -19.32 11.72 15.40
CA ALA A 214 -18.39 12.59 16.11
C ALA A 214 -17.00 11.94 16.31
N GLU A 215 -16.94 10.62 16.36
CA GLU A 215 -15.75 9.79 16.50
C GLU A 215 -15.05 9.53 15.16
N ARG A 216 -15.60 10.06 14.05
CA ARG A 216 -15.16 9.85 12.65
C ARG A 216 -15.37 8.45 12.13
N SER A 217 -16.28 7.69 12.70
CA SER A 217 -16.71 6.40 12.14
C SER A 217 -17.70 6.64 11.00
N LEU A 218 -17.54 5.95 9.87
CA LEU A 218 -18.45 6.06 8.74
C LEU A 218 -19.82 5.47 9.11
N ILE A 219 -20.86 6.31 9.13
CA ILE A 219 -22.22 5.91 9.52
C ILE A 219 -23.17 5.76 8.34
N LYS A 220 -22.85 6.40 7.19
CA LYS A 220 -23.72 6.33 6.02
C LYS A 220 -22.93 6.56 4.74
N THR A 221 -23.26 5.78 3.72
CA THR A 221 -22.81 6.00 2.34
C THR A 221 -24.04 6.12 1.45
N THR A 222 -24.11 7.19 0.67
CA THR A 222 -25.16 7.41 -0.33
C THR A 222 -24.52 7.37 -1.71
N ARG A 223 -24.95 6.46 -2.57
CA ARG A 223 -24.47 6.38 -3.96
C ARG A 223 -25.24 7.33 -4.88
N GLY A 224 -24.62 7.72 -6.00
CA GLY A 224 -25.22 8.63 -6.98
C GLY A 224 -26.54 8.15 -7.58
N ASN A 225 -26.86 6.86 -7.51
CA ASN A 225 -28.16 6.29 -7.88
C ASN A 225 -29.21 6.34 -6.75
N GLY A 226 -28.90 6.98 -5.62
CA GLY A 226 -29.76 7.12 -4.46
C GLY A 226 -29.79 5.93 -3.51
N ARG A 227 -29.03 4.86 -3.76
CA ARG A 227 -28.91 3.72 -2.84
C ARG A 227 -28.11 4.13 -1.61
N ILE A 228 -28.53 3.64 -0.45
CA ILE A 228 -27.96 4.01 0.85
C ILE A 228 -27.53 2.75 1.60
N SER A 229 -26.34 2.78 2.18
CA SER A 229 -25.90 1.83 3.21
C SER A 229 -25.61 2.58 4.50
N THR A 230 -25.87 1.96 5.66
CA THR A 230 -25.65 2.55 6.98
C THR A 230 -24.94 1.60 7.90
N THR A 231 -24.15 2.15 8.84
CA THR A 231 -23.47 1.41 9.90
C THR A 231 -23.70 2.10 11.23
N GLU A 232 -24.23 1.37 12.21
CA GLU A 232 -24.30 1.78 13.60
C GLU A 232 -23.09 1.22 14.33
N TRP A 233 -22.36 2.06 15.06
CA TRP A 233 -21.14 1.67 15.75
C TRP A 233 -21.34 1.54 17.26
N MET A 234 -20.55 0.68 17.87
CA MET A 234 -20.36 0.57 19.31
C MET A 234 -18.87 0.54 19.66
N CYS A 235 -18.53 0.55 20.93
CA CYS A 235 -17.13 0.60 21.39
C CYS A 235 -16.21 -0.52 20.90
N CYS A 236 -16.74 -1.56 20.30
CA CYS A 236 -16.00 -2.79 19.97
C CYS A 236 -15.96 -3.06 18.46
N GLY A 237 -16.80 -2.37 17.69
CA GLY A 237 -16.98 -2.57 16.25
C GLY A 237 -18.38 -2.17 15.80
N PRO A 238 -18.81 -2.55 14.59
CA PRO A 238 -20.17 -2.29 14.12
C PRO A 238 -21.18 -3.05 14.98
N LEU A 239 -22.25 -2.37 15.37
CA LEU A 239 -23.42 -2.98 16.02
C LEU A 239 -24.38 -3.55 14.98
N ARG A 240 -24.58 -2.77 13.91
CA ARG A 240 -25.51 -3.09 12.83
C ARG A 240 -25.05 -2.46 11.53
N GLU A 241 -25.16 -3.20 10.44
CA GLU A 241 -24.96 -2.70 9.10
C GLU A 241 -26.23 -2.96 8.29
N THR A 242 -26.66 -1.97 7.50
CA THR A 242 -27.74 -2.12 6.53
C THR A 242 -27.16 -1.88 5.15
N ASP A 243 -27.24 -2.86 4.27
CA ASP A 243 -26.75 -2.74 2.89
C ASP A 243 -27.74 -1.98 1.99
N GLU A 244 -27.36 -1.75 0.75
CA GLU A 244 -28.13 -0.99 -0.24
C GLU A 244 -29.46 -1.65 -0.64
N ASP A 245 -29.61 -2.93 -0.39
CA ASP A 245 -30.83 -3.68 -0.63
C ASP A 245 -31.71 -3.74 0.65
N GLY A 246 -31.31 -3.02 1.71
CA GLY A 246 -32.02 -2.95 2.98
C GLY A 246 -31.81 -4.18 3.88
N ILE A 247 -30.89 -5.07 3.52
CA ILE A 247 -30.56 -6.23 4.33
C ILE A 247 -29.72 -5.78 5.52
N THR A 248 -30.18 -6.14 6.71
CA THR A 248 -29.49 -5.76 7.97
C THR A 248 -28.68 -6.93 8.50
N THR A 249 -27.43 -6.65 8.88
CA THR A 249 -26.55 -7.57 9.60
C THR A 249 -26.30 -6.99 10.99
N GLY A 250 -26.67 -7.71 12.04
CA GLY A 250 -26.37 -7.39 13.44
C GLY A 250 -25.17 -8.16 13.95
N TYR A 251 -24.40 -7.56 14.85
CA TYR A 251 -23.18 -8.12 15.42
C TYR A 251 -23.27 -8.15 16.94
N GLY A 252 -22.91 -9.29 17.54
CA GLY A 252 -22.87 -9.48 19.00
C GLY A 252 -21.43 -9.68 19.48
N TYR A 253 -21.08 -9.05 20.63
CA TYR A 253 -19.73 -9.11 21.21
C TYR A 253 -19.79 -9.62 22.64
N ASN A 254 -18.75 -10.36 23.06
CA ASN A 254 -18.60 -10.77 24.45
C ASN A 254 -17.96 -9.65 25.31
N SER A 255 -17.82 -9.90 26.61
CA SER A 255 -17.20 -8.97 27.56
C SER A 255 -15.72 -8.66 27.25
N ALA A 256 -15.03 -9.53 26.50
CA ALA A 256 -13.68 -9.30 26.01
C ALA A 256 -13.65 -8.55 24.66
N LYS A 257 -14.78 -7.98 24.21
CA LYS A 257 -14.93 -7.25 22.94
C LYS A 257 -14.65 -8.08 21.69
N GLN A 258 -14.77 -9.40 21.77
CA GLN A 258 -14.62 -10.30 20.64
C GLN A 258 -15.98 -10.57 20.00
N LEU A 259 -16.04 -10.56 18.65
CA LEU A 259 -17.24 -10.90 17.91
C LEU A 259 -17.64 -12.35 18.19
N VAL A 260 -18.87 -12.58 18.68
CA VAL A 260 -19.39 -13.91 19.01
C VAL A 260 -20.65 -14.27 18.22
N GLU A 261 -21.30 -13.29 17.62
CA GLU A 261 -22.55 -13.51 16.91
C GLU A 261 -22.66 -12.60 15.71
N THR A 262 -23.19 -13.12 14.60
CA THR A 262 -23.58 -12.36 13.41
C THR A 262 -24.97 -12.85 12.96
N ILE A 263 -25.92 -11.92 12.90
CA ILE A 263 -27.30 -12.20 12.50
C ILE A 263 -27.60 -11.38 11.26
N ARG A 264 -27.90 -12.05 10.13
CA ARG A 264 -28.34 -11.38 8.90
C ARG A 264 -29.87 -11.49 8.78
N SER A 265 -30.55 -10.37 8.58
CA SER A 265 -31.98 -10.38 8.31
C SER A 265 -32.26 -11.03 6.95
N ALA A 266 -33.38 -11.79 6.86
CA ALA A 266 -33.87 -12.26 5.58
C ALA A 266 -34.73 -11.16 4.95
N THR A 267 -34.59 -10.92 3.64
CA THR A 267 -35.63 -10.25 2.87
C THR A 267 -36.73 -11.27 2.55
N GLU A 268 -37.95 -10.82 2.26
CA GLU A 268 -39.09 -11.70 1.90
C GLU A 268 -38.75 -12.65 0.74
N THR A 269 -37.70 -12.36 -0.05
CA THR A 269 -37.29 -13.15 -1.22
C THR A 269 -36.18 -14.17 -0.92
N HIS A 270 -35.54 -14.17 0.28
CA HIS A 270 -34.48 -15.11 0.61
C HIS A 270 -34.64 -15.67 2.03
N PRO A 271 -34.74 -17.00 2.18
CA PRO A 271 -34.90 -17.63 3.51
C PRO A 271 -33.66 -17.39 4.38
N LYS A 272 -33.89 -17.22 5.69
CA LYS A 272 -32.85 -17.06 6.73
C LYS A 272 -31.76 -18.12 6.59
N ARG A 273 -30.56 -17.73 6.20
CA ARG A 273 -29.40 -18.58 6.31
C ARG A 273 -28.66 -18.23 7.60
N LEU A 274 -28.97 -18.98 8.65
CA LEU A 274 -28.16 -19.01 9.86
C LEU A 274 -26.81 -19.61 9.48
N LEU A 275 -25.76 -18.80 9.51
CA LEU A 275 -24.40 -19.31 9.48
C LEU A 275 -24.00 -19.60 10.94
N PRO A 276 -23.88 -20.88 11.35
CA PRO A 276 -23.40 -21.18 12.69
C PRO A 276 -21.92 -20.82 12.74
N THR A 277 -21.56 -19.86 13.55
CA THR A 277 -20.18 -19.65 13.99
C THR A 277 -19.83 -20.85 14.86
N ALA A 278 -19.25 -21.90 14.25
CA ALA A 278 -18.78 -23.07 14.97
C ALA A 278 -17.55 -22.66 15.80
N MET A 279 -17.79 -22.27 17.02
CA MET A 279 -16.75 -22.19 18.03
C MET A 279 -16.40 -23.63 18.44
N MET A 280 -15.31 -24.16 17.90
CA MET A 280 -14.71 -25.40 18.45
C MET A 280 -14.21 -25.13 19.88
N ARG A 281 -15.08 -25.33 20.85
CA ARG A 281 -14.67 -25.55 22.23
C ARG A 281 -14.03 -26.93 22.30
N ARG A 282 -12.70 -26.98 22.25
CA ARG A 282 -11.98 -28.16 22.74
C ARG A 282 -12.04 -28.15 24.27
N GLU A 283 -13.05 -28.78 24.84
CA GLU A 283 -13.01 -29.22 26.24
C GLU A 283 -11.99 -30.37 26.31
N GLY A 284 -10.83 -30.07 26.87
CA GLY A 284 -9.88 -31.08 27.30
C GLY A 284 -10.43 -31.83 28.50
N ARG A 285 -10.98 -33.02 28.30
CA ARG A 285 -11.21 -34.01 29.37
C ARG A 285 -9.86 -34.57 29.80
N LEU A 286 -9.47 -34.23 31.02
CA LEU A 286 -8.42 -34.97 31.72
C LEU A 286 -8.96 -36.36 32.05
N PRO A 287 -8.21 -37.47 31.83
CA PRO A 287 -8.61 -38.76 32.38
C PRO A 287 -8.30 -38.81 33.87
N HIS A 288 -9.31 -39.07 34.66
CA HIS A 288 -9.16 -39.52 36.06
C HIS A 288 -8.42 -40.84 36.06
N ALA A 289 -7.29 -40.92 36.77
CA ALA A 289 -6.68 -42.13 37.21
C ALA A 289 -7.58 -42.78 38.25
N ALA A 290 -7.96 -44.05 38.04
CA ALA A 290 -8.49 -44.94 39.06
C ALA A 290 -7.39 -45.94 39.39
N THR A 291 -7.08 -45.95 40.68
CA THR A 291 -6.41 -47.00 41.49
C THR A 291 -5.89 -48.23 40.78
#